data_39e6e1565cfe7527257583aa1a3fe39d
#
_entry.id   39e6e1565cfe7527257583aa1a3fe39d
#
_cell.length_a   1.000
_cell.length_b   1.000
_cell.length_c   1.000
_cell.angle_alpha   90.00
_cell.angle_beta   90.00
_cell.angle_gamma   90.00
#
_symmetry.space_group_name_H-M   'P 1'
#
loop_
_entity.id
_entity.type
_entity.pdbx_description
1 polymer ?
#
loop_
_entity_poly.entity_id
_entity_poly.type
_entity_poly.pdbx_seq_one_letter_code
_entity_poly.pdbx_strand_id
1 'polypeptide(L)'
;MSEAPVDKSKYQCPYCATTFDTFEELKSHVIAEHKAEPLRKPEGLITLTINGEVYEVQVEPNWTLYYLIHDKLGLTGAKMFCDRGACGSCTVIMEGRPILSCMTLAIECDGMHIETVEGIAKANHPLIELYVKHHCMQCGYCTPGFVVTAKALLDRSPNPTEEEVKKALAGNLCRCGTYPQHVKAVLEAAQEMASVSEVEEG
;
A
#
# COMPACT_ATOMS: atom_id res chain seq x y z
N MET A 1 16.83 8.55 -16.59
CA MET A 1 15.77 9.44 -16.10
C MET A 1 16.14 9.76 -14.68
N SER A 2 16.46 11.02 -14.38
CA SER A 2 16.95 11.45 -13.07
C SER A 2 15.82 11.32 -12.05
N GLU A 3 16.07 10.60 -10.97
CA GLU A 3 15.26 10.62 -9.78
C GLU A 3 15.02 12.07 -9.35
N ALA A 4 13.76 12.51 -9.37
CA ALA A 4 13.41 13.72 -8.67
C ALA A 4 13.58 13.41 -7.18
N PRO A 5 14.47 14.08 -6.45
CA PRO A 5 14.62 13.82 -5.03
C PRO A 5 13.29 14.13 -4.36
N VAL A 6 12.80 13.18 -3.54
CA VAL A 6 11.87 13.52 -2.47
C VAL A 6 12.60 14.61 -1.67
N ASP A 7 12.11 15.84 -1.76
CA ASP A 7 12.72 16.97 -1.08
C ASP A 7 12.62 16.69 0.43
N LYS A 8 13.75 16.27 1.01
CA LYS A 8 13.92 16.21 2.45
C LYS A 8 14.19 17.62 2.95
N SER A 9 13.23 18.51 2.69
CA SER A 9 13.28 19.87 3.23
C SER A 9 13.21 19.75 4.75
N LYS A 10 14.32 20.06 5.41
CA LYS A 10 14.37 20.10 6.87
C LYS A 10 13.51 21.26 7.34
N TYR A 11 12.58 20.96 8.22
CA TYR A 11 11.74 21.98 8.84
C TYR A 11 12.56 22.78 9.84
N GLN A 12 12.57 24.10 9.72
CA GLN A 12 13.30 24.98 10.59
C GLN A 12 12.36 25.65 11.59
N CYS A 13 12.75 25.64 12.87
CA CYS A 13 12.01 26.31 13.91
C CYS A 13 12.08 27.85 13.72
N PRO A 14 10.93 28.55 13.66
CA PRO A 14 10.90 30.00 13.45
C PRO A 14 11.44 30.81 14.65
N TYR A 15 11.62 30.17 15.81
CA TYR A 15 12.05 30.82 17.04
C TYR A 15 13.54 30.62 17.37
N CYS A 16 14.12 29.45 17.01
CA CYS A 16 15.52 29.13 17.37
C CYS A 16 16.34 28.56 16.19
N ALA A 17 15.78 28.51 14.99
CA ALA A 17 16.44 28.03 13.77
C ALA A 17 16.92 26.55 13.82
N THR A 18 16.57 25.79 14.84
CA THR A 18 16.79 24.31 14.87
C THR A 18 16.03 23.64 13.74
N THR A 19 16.64 22.65 13.09
CA THR A 19 16.04 21.93 11.96
C THR A 19 15.60 20.55 12.38
N PHE A 20 14.49 20.09 11.79
CA PHE A 20 13.84 18.79 12.05
C PHE A 20 13.59 18.08 10.74
N ASP A 21 13.56 16.76 10.78
CA ASP A 21 13.30 15.93 9.58
C ASP A 21 11.80 15.79 9.31
N THR A 22 10.94 15.96 10.34
CA THR A 22 9.48 15.89 10.22
C THR A 22 8.79 17.13 10.80
N PHE A 23 7.59 17.43 10.29
CA PHE A 23 6.78 18.54 10.80
C PHE A 23 6.29 18.29 12.22
N GLU A 24 6.00 17.04 12.60
CA GLU A 24 5.53 16.69 13.95
C GLU A 24 6.64 16.88 14.99
N GLU A 25 7.90 16.62 14.64
CA GLU A 25 9.04 16.93 15.51
C GLU A 25 9.18 18.43 15.72
N LEU A 26 9.11 19.23 14.64
CA LEU A 26 9.10 20.68 14.75
C LEU A 26 7.95 21.19 15.62
N LYS A 27 6.74 20.69 15.43
CA LYS A 27 5.55 21.08 16.18
C LYS A 27 5.71 20.76 17.67
N SER A 28 6.20 19.56 18.00
CA SER A 28 6.49 19.14 19.36
C SER A 28 7.55 20.01 20.02
N HIS A 29 8.62 20.34 19.32
CA HIS A 29 9.67 21.25 19.78
C HIS A 29 9.12 22.66 20.06
N VAL A 30 8.31 23.22 19.16
CA VAL A 30 7.72 24.56 19.33
C VAL A 30 6.85 24.65 20.58
N ILE A 31 6.06 23.62 20.84
CA ILE A 31 5.23 23.54 22.04
C ILE A 31 6.08 23.40 23.31
N ALA A 32 7.08 22.51 23.29
CA ALA A 32 7.88 22.18 24.46
C ALA A 32 8.85 23.31 24.85
N GLU A 33 9.60 23.82 23.87
CA GLU A 33 10.72 24.76 24.13
C GLU A 33 10.28 26.23 24.10
N HIS A 34 9.32 26.56 23.24
CA HIS A 34 8.91 27.97 23.08
C HIS A 34 7.55 28.28 23.70
N LYS A 35 6.81 27.27 24.22
CA LYS A 35 5.46 27.43 24.81
C LYS A 35 4.52 28.20 23.89
N ALA A 36 4.76 28.14 22.57
CA ALA A 36 3.96 28.81 21.58
C ALA A 36 2.79 27.93 21.14
N GLU A 37 1.78 28.55 20.49
CA GLU A 37 0.69 27.79 19.88
C GLU A 37 1.22 26.80 18.84
N PRO A 38 0.63 25.60 18.75
CA PRO A 38 1.06 24.60 17.80
C PRO A 38 0.96 25.14 16.37
N LEU A 39 2.03 24.95 15.61
CA LEU A 39 2.06 25.32 14.21
C LEU A 39 0.94 24.59 13.45
N ARG A 40 0.26 25.32 12.58
CA ARG A 40 -0.72 24.70 11.66
C ARG A 40 0.05 23.90 10.61
N LYS A 41 -0.40 22.66 10.37
CA LYS A 41 0.14 21.81 9.29
C LYS A 41 -0.02 22.56 7.96
N PRO A 42 1.03 22.67 7.15
CA PRO A 42 0.91 23.29 5.82
C PRO A 42 -0.20 22.61 5.00
N GLU A 43 -0.91 23.41 4.19
CA GLU A 43 -1.93 22.88 3.30
C GLU A 43 -1.29 21.90 2.30
N GLY A 44 -1.91 20.73 2.14
CA GLY A 44 -1.40 19.67 1.26
C GLY A 44 -0.24 18.85 1.84
N LEU A 45 0.29 19.16 3.03
CA LEU A 45 1.25 18.28 3.69
C LEU A 45 0.49 17.11 4.33
N ILE A 46 0.83 15.90 3.94
CA ILE A 46 0.27 14.67 4.52
C ILE A 46 1.38 13.81 5.13
N THR A 47 1.01 13.05 6.15
CA THR A 47 1.87 12.05 6.77
C THR A 47 1.16 10.71 6.69
N LEU A 48 1.76 9.72 6.05
CA LEU A 48 1.17 8.39 5.89
C LEU A 48 2.23 7.31 6.08
N THR A 49 1.79 6.12 6.46
CA THR A 49 2.70 4.97 6.60
C THR A 49 2.51 4.03 5.43
N ILE A 50 3.56 3.73 4.68
CA ILE A 50 3.51 2.78 3.56
C ILE A 50 4.50 1.65 3.82
N ASN A 51 4.02 0.41 3.87
CA ASN A 51 4.83 -0.78 4.14
C ASN A 51 5.65 -0.68 5.43
N GLY A 52 5.11 0.00 6.45
CA GLY A 52 5.76 0.22 7.75
C GLY A 52 6.73 1.41 7.79
N GLU A 53 6.95 2.11 6.69
CA GLU A 53 7.79 3.31 6.62
C GLU A 53 6.92 4.57 6.62
N VAL A 54 7.29 5.57 7.42
CA VAL A 54 6.57 6.84 7.53
C VAL A 54 7.06 7.79 6.43
N TYR A 55 6.12 8.33 5.68
CA TYR A 55 6.36 9.32 4.64
C TYR A 55 5.64 10.62 5.01
N GLU A 56 6.37 11.73 4.94
CA GLU A 56 5.80 13.06 5.03
C GLU A 56 5.99 13.73 3.66
N VAL A 57 4.89 14.03 2.99
CA VAL A 57 4.89 14.44 1.58
C VAL A 57 3.97 15.62 1.35
N GLN A 58 4.45 16.61 0.61
CA GLN A 58 3.63 17.69 0.08
C GLN A 58 2.91 17.19 -1.17
N VAL A 59 1.57 17.14 -1.13
CA VAL A 59 0.74 16.67 -2.24
C VAL A 59 -0.08 17.82 -2.85
N GLU A 60 -0.37 17.70 -4.12
CA GLU A 60 -1.34 18.59 -4.79
C GLU A 60 -2.76 18.02 -4.64
N PRO A 61 -3.81 18.86 -4.58
CA PRO A 61 -5.18 18.40 -4.33
C PRO A 61 -5.73 17.39 -5.34
N ASN A 62 -5.20 17.37 -6.56
CA ASN A 62 -5.61 16.48 -7.66
C ASN A 62 -4.79 15.19 -7.75
N TRP A 63 -3.77 15.01 -6.90
CA TRP A 63 -3.00 13.77 -6.94
C TRP A 63 -3.82 12.60 -6.43
N THR A 64 -3.84 11.52 -7.21
CA THR A 64 -4.35 10.24 -6.73
C THR A 64 -3.30 9.55 -5.84
N LEU A 65 -3.77 8.67 -4.97
CA LEU A 65 -2.88 7.82 -4.17
C LEU A 65 -1.96 6.97 -5.09
N TYR A 66 -2.48 6.51 -6.24
CA TYR A 66 -1.66 5.82 -7.25
C TYR A 66 -0.48 6.69 -7.70
N TYR A 67 -0.75 7.93 -8.09
CA TYR A 67 0.28 8.85 -8.55
C TYR A 67 1.34 9.11 -7.47
N LEU A 68 0.90 9.30 -6.22
CA LEU A 68 1.82 9.45 -5.10
C LEU A 68 2.71 8.20 -4.93
N ILE A 69 2.11 7.01 -4.83
CA ILE A 69 2.83 5.76 -4.58
C ILE A 69 3.77 5.41 -5.74
N HIS A 70 3.24 5.43 -6.97
CA HIS A 70 3.96 4.95 -8.14
C HIS A 70 4.97 5.95 -8.67
N ASP A 71 4.54 7.20 -8.90
CA ASP A 71 5.34 8.19 -9.64
C ASP A 71 6.22 9.04 -8.70
N LYS A 72 5.78 9.29 -7.47
CA LYS A 72 6.52 10.12 -6.52
C LYS A 72 7.41 9.30 -5.59
N LEU A 73 6.90 8.19 -5.07
CA LEU A 73 7.65 7.35 -4.12
C LEU A 73 8.37 6.19 -4.80
N GLY A 74 8.15 5.95 -6.09
CA GLY A 74 8.84 4.91 -6.84
C GLY A 74 8.41 3.47 -6.50
N LEU A 75 7.30 3.28 -5.78
CA LEU A 75 6.72 1.97 -5.49
C LEU A 75 5.89 1.51 -6.69
N THR A 76 6.58 0.96 -7.69
CA THR A 76 6.01 0.69 -9.02
C THR A 76 5.22 -0.61 -9.12
N GLY A 77 5.01 -1.34 -8.02
CA GLY A 77 4.26 -2.60 -7.99
C GLY A 77 2.79 -2.41 -8.36
N ALA A 78 2.11 -1.42 -7.77
CA ALA A 78 0.77 -1.05 -8.22
C ALA A 78 0.80 -0.62 -9.70
N LYS A 79 -0.17 -1.11 -10.50
CA LYS A 79 -0.23 -0.84 -11.95
C LYS A 79 -1.51 -0.10 -12.33
N MET A 80 -1.41 0.85 -13.23
CA MET A 80 -2.56 1.55 -13.77
C MET A 80 -2.86 1.10 -15.19
N PHE A 81 -4.04 0.51 -15.39
CA PHE A 81 -4.49 0.07 -16.71
C PHE A 81 -5.72 0.84 -17.20
N CYS A 82 -6.73 1.04 -16.35
CA CYS A 82 -8.00 1.64 -16.78
C CYS A 82 -8.20 3.08 -16.33
N ASP A 83 -7.55 3.50 -15.23
CA ASP A 83 -7.65 4.81 -14.59
C ASP A 83 -9.10 5.30 -14.34
N ARG A 84 -9.99 4.37 -14.02
CA ARG A 84 -11.42 4.63 -13.79
C ARG A 84 -12.09 3.59 -12.89
N GLY A 85 -11.32 2.93 -12.02
CA GLY A 85 -11.86 2.01 -11.03
C GLY A 85 -12.37 0.67 -11.53
N ALA A 86 -12.10 0.28 -12.80
CA ALA A 86 -12.72 -0.89 -13.41
C ALA A 86 -11.88 -2.17 -13.39
N CYS A 87 -10.54 -2.09 -13.25
CA CYS A 87 -9.67 -3.24 -13.53
C CYS A 87 -8.96 -3.86 -12.33
N GLY A 88 -8.88 -3.18 -11.19
CA GLY A 88 -8.24 -3.68 -9.97
C GLY A 88 -6.71 -3.75 -9.99
N SER A 89 -6.03 -3.37 -11.08
CA SER A 89 -4.56 -3.48 -11.16
C SER A 89 -3.82 -2.52 -10.21
N CYS A 90 -4.47 -1.44 -9.78
CA CYS A 90 -3.94 -0.44 -8.86
C CYS A 90 -4.32 -0.71 -7.39
N THR A 91 -4.83 -1.89 -7.06
CA THR A 91 -5.26 -2.21 -5.70
C THR A 91 -4.08 -2.13 -4.73
N VAL A 92 -4.32 -1.45 -3.59
CA VAL A 92 -3.47 -1.41 -2.39
C VAL A 92 -4.35 -1.72 -1.19
N ILE A 93 -3.76 -2.11 -0.06
CA ILE A 93 -4.50 -2.24 1.20
C ILE A 93 -4.36 -0.93 1.96
N MET A 94 -5.47 -0.33 2.38
CA MET A 94 -5.50 0.83 3.26
C MET A 94 -6.35 0.49 4.48
N GLU A 95 -5.77 0.63 5.67
CA GLU A 95 -6.42 0.26 6.94
C GLU A 95 -7.03 -1.15 6.89
N GLY A 96 -6.27 -2.13 6.36
CA GLY A 96 -6.71 -3.53 6.23
C GLY A 96 -7.76 -3.79 5.14
N ARG A 97 -8.11 -2.81 4.32
CA ARG A 97 -9.12 -2.94 3.25
C ARG A 97 -8.49 -2.74 1.87
N PRO A 98 -8.79 -3.60 0.90
CA PRO A 98 -8.34 -3.39 -0.47
C PRO A 98 -9.11 -2.21 -1.10
N ILE A 99 -8.38 -1.23 -1.61
CA ILE A 99 -8.91 -0.05 -2.28
C ILE A 99 -8.25 0.16 -3.62
N LEU A 100 -8.88 0.94 -4.48
CA LEU A 100 -8.35 1.30 -5.79
C LEU A 100 -7.60 2.64 -5.69
N SER A 101 -6.28 2.60 -5.68
CA SER A 101 -5.45 3.79 -5.50
C SER A 101 -5.61 4.85 -6.60
N CYS A 102 -6.03 4.47 -7.82
CA CYS A 102 -6.33 5.43 -8.88
C CYS A 102 -7.63 6.23 -8.64
N MET A 103 -8.49 5.78 -7.72
CA MET A 103 -9.77 6.42 -7.39
C MET A 103 -9.76 7.10 -5.99
N THR A 104 -8.64 7.07 -5.31
CA THR A 104 -8.46 7.64 -3.97
C THR A 104 -7.55 8.86 -4.07
N LEU A 105 -7.93 9.99 -3.50
CA LEU A 105 -7.08 11.18 -3.47
C LEU A 105 -5.97 11.02 -2.42
N ALA A 106 -4.75 11.42 -2.77
CA ALA A 106 -3.61 11.33 -1.86
C ALA A 106 -3.83 12.16 -0.59
N ILE A 107 -4.46 13.32 -0.70
CA ILE A 107 -4.74 14.21 0.43
C ILE A 107 -5.69 13.57 1.48
N GLU A 108 -6.53 12.62 1.07
CA GLU A 108 -7.44 11.91 1.97
C GLU A 108 -6.74 10.81 2.77
N CYS A 109 -5.48 10.50 2.42
CA CYS A 109 -4.68 9.45 3.06
C CYS A 109 -3.81 9.95 4.22
N ASP A 110 -4.02 11.18 4.71
CA ASP A 110 -3.29 11.70 5.86
C ASP A 110 -3.57 10.86 7.12
N GLY A 111 -2.50 10.38 7.76
CA GLY A 111 -2.56 9.47 8.92
C GLY A 111 -2.85 8.00 8.61
N MET A 112 -3.03 7.62 7.34
CA MET A 112 -3.43 6.26 6.97
C MET A 112 -2.23 5.31 6.83
N HIS A 113 -2.51 4.01 7.08
CA HIS A 113 -1.57 2.93 6.85
C HIS A 113 -1.89 2.23 5.54
N ILE A 114 -0.89 2.12 4.69
CA ILE A 114 -1.02 1.57 3.34
C ILE A 114 -0.02 0.42 3.18
N GLU A 115 -0.49 -0.68 2.62
CA GLU A 115 0.35 -1.81 2.22
C GLU A 115 0.24 -2.02 0.71
N THR A 116 1.39 -2.15 0.07
CA THR A 116 1.52 -2.42 -1.36
C THR A 116 2.11 -3.81 -1.57
N VAL A 117 2.13 -4.27 -2.82
CA VAL A 117 2.71 -5.57 -3.16
C VAL A 117 4.19 -5.67 -2.76
N GLU A 118 4.92 -4.56 -2.72
CA GLU A 118 6.31 -4.54 -2.27
C GLU A 118 6.44 -4.90 -0.80
N GLY A 119 5.52 -4.41 0.05
CA GLY A 119 5.46 -4.78 1.47
C GLY A 119 5.16 -6.26 1.66
N ILE A 120 4.20 -6.78 0.90
CA ILE A 120 3.83 -8.19 0.89
C ILE A 120 5.02 -9.08 0.48
N ALA A 121 5.76 -8.66 -0.55
CA ALA A 121 6.95 -9.38 -1.01
C ALA A 121 8.10 -9.32 0.01
N LYS A 122 8.33 -8.15 0.62
CA LYS A 122 9.36 -7.97 1.67
C LYS A 122 9.07 -8.82 2.92
N ALA A 123 7.80 -9.02 3.23
CA ALA A 123 7.36 -9.89 4.33
C ALA A 123 7.43 -11.39 4.00
N ASN A 124 7.88 -11.79 2.82
CA ASN A 124 7.90 -13.17 2.34
C ASN A 124 6.55 -13.90 2.48
N HIS A 125 5.46 -13.21 2.18
CA HIS A 125 4.13 -13.82 2.27
C HIS A 125 4.00 -15.00 1.31
N PRO A 126 3.41 -16.15 1.71
CA PRO A 126 3.32 -17.37 0.90
C PRO A 126 2.71 -17.18 -0.49
N LEU A 127 1.80 -16.22 -0.65
CA LEU A 127 1.22 -15.88 -1.94
C LEU A 127 2.27 -15.59 -3.02
N ILE A 128 3.41 -15.01 -2.68
CA ILE A 128 4.45 -14.64 -3.66
C ILE A 128 5.00 -15.89 -4.36
N GLU A 129 5.41 -16.88 -3.58
CA GLU A 129 5.94 -18.15 -4.12
C GLU A 129 4.86 -18.98 -4.81
N LEU A 130 3.66 -19.03 -4.23
CA LEU A 130 2.55 -19.80 -4.79
C LEU A 130 2.03 -19.23 -6.11
N TYR A 131 2.10 -17.91 -6.30
CA TYR A 131 1.80 -17.31 -7.59
C TYR A 131 2.79 -17.72 -8.69
N VAL A 132 4.04 -17.92 -8.33
CA VAL A 132 5.05 -18.48 -9.24
C VAL A 132 4.77 -19.96 -9.49
N LYS A 133 4.59 -20.76 -8.42
CA LYS A 133 4.35 -22.21 -8.47
C LYS A 133 3.14 -22.56 -9.35
N HIS A 134 2.04 -21.83 -9.23
CA HIS A 134 0.81 -22.06 -9.99
C HIS A 134 0.77 -21.35 -11.34
N HIS A 135 1.87 -20.74 -11.77
CA HIS A 135 1.92 -20.00 -13.04
C HIS A 135 0.76 -18.98 -13.18
N CYS A 136 0.49 -18.21 -12.13
CA CYS A 136 -0.60 -17.25 -12.07
C CYS A 136 -0.40 -16.07 -13.04
N MET A 137 0.71 -15.98 -13.73
CA MET A 137 1.04 -14.86 -14.60
C MET A 137 1.49 -15.31 -15.99
N GLN A 138 1.11 -14.52 -17.00
CA GLN A 138 1.70 -14.53 -18.34
C GLN A 138 2.42 -13.21 -18.56
N CYS A 139 1.70 -12.11 -18.82
CA CYS A 139 2.32 -10.79 -18.93
C CYS A 139 2.69 -10.17 -17.57
N GLY A 140 2.09 -10.63 -16.48
CA GLY A 140 2.39 -10.18 -15.11
C GLY A 140 1.74 -8.85 -14.70
N TYR A 141 1.12 -8.11 -15.61
CA TYR A 141 0.66 -6.75 -15.35
C TYR A 141 -0.44 -6.65 -14.28
N CYS A 142 -1.39 -7.57 -14.25
CA CYS A 142 -2.47 -7.61 -13.27
C CYS A 142 -2.06 -8.29 -11.93
N THR A 143 -0.96 -9.03 -11.92
CA THR A 143 -0.54 -9.88 -10.80
C THR A 143 -0.43 -9.14 -9.48
N PRO A 144 0.18 -7.95 -9.40
CA PRO A 144 0.25 -7.20 -8.14
C PRO A 144 -1.13 -6.93 -7.52
N GLY A 145 -2.08 -6.48 -8.33
CA GLY A 145 -3.45 -6.23 -7.86
C GLY A 145 -4.15 -7.49 -7.33
N PHE A 146 -3.96 -8.63 -7.99
CA PHE A 146 -4.48 -9.92 -7.52
C PHE A 146 -3.84 -10.36 -6.20
N VAL A 147 -2.51 -10.23 -6.06
CA VAL A 147 -1.78 -10.58 -4.83
C VAL A 147 -2.28 -9.75 -3.65
N VAL A 148 -2.37 -8.43 -3.83
CA VAL A 148 -2.85 -7.50 -2.80
C VAL A 148 -4.29 -7.83 -2.37
N THR A 149 -5.17 -8.07 -3.36
CA THR A 149 -6.57 -8.44 -3.08
C THR A 149 -6.67 -9.79 -2.37
N ALA A 150 -5.87 -10.77 -2.77
CA ALA A 150 -5.81 -12.09 -2.16
C ALA A 150 -5.32 -12.01 -0.70
N LYS A 151 -4.26 -11.22 -0.45
CA LYS A 151 -3.77 -11.00 0.92
C LYS A 151 -4.84 -10.37 1.81
N ALA A 152 -5.50 -9.32 1.35
CA ALA A 152 -6.58 -8.69 2.11
C ALA A 152 -7.76 -9.65 2.40
N LEU A 153 -8.00 -10.64 1.54
CA LEU A 153 -8.96 -11.70 1.82
C LEU A 153 -8.45 -12.63 2.93
N LEU A 154 -7.21 -13.12 2.83
CA LEU A 154 -6.62 -14.06 3.78
C LEU A 154 -6.47 -13.45 5.18
N ASP A 155 -6.13 -12.16 5.29
CA ASP A 155 -6.07 -11.44 6.57
C ASP A 155 -7.44 -11.42 7.28
N ARG A 156 -8.54 -11.32 6.50
CA ARG A 156 -9.90 -11.27 7.04
C ARG A 156 -10.52 -12.64 7.22
N SER A 157 -10.23 -13.56 6.33
CA SER A 157 -10.76 -14.92 6.30
C SER A 157 -9.61 -15.90 6.02
N PRO A 158 -8.98 -16.46 7.08
CA PRO A 158 -7.80 -17.33 6.92
C PRO A 158 -8.09 -18.64 6.17
N ASN A 159 -9.33 -19.12 6.20
CA ASN A 159 -9.76 -20.36 5.52
C ASN A 159 -10.93 -20.08 4.56
N PRO A 160 -10.69 -19.33 3.45
CA PRO A 160 -11.77 -19.00 2.53
C PRO A 160 -12.19 -20.21 1.69
N THR A 161 -13.47 -20.28 1.37
CA THR A 161 -13.98 -21.20 0.35
C THR A 161 -13.59 -20.74 -1.04
N GLU A 162 -13.63 -21.66 -2.02
CA GLU A 162 -13.35 -21.33 -3.42
C GLU A 162 -14.26 -20.20 -3.95
N GLU A 163 -15.52 -20.19 -3.54
CA GLU A 163 -16.48 -19.15 -3.93
C GLU A 163 -16.16 -17.79 -3.31
N GLU A 164 -15.70 -17.76 -2.07
CA GLU A 164 -15.24 -16.52 -1.42
C GLU A 164 -13.99 -15.97 -2.11
N VAL A 165 -13.05 -16.84 -2.49
CA VAL A 165 -11.87 -16.43 -3.27
C VAL A 165 -12.28 -15.84 -4.62
N LYS A 166 -13.13 -16.52 -5.37
CA LYS A 166 -13.65 -16.02 -6.66
C LYS A 166 -14.35 -14.68 -6.51
N LYS A 167 -15.18 -14.53 -5.48
CA LYS A 167 -15.90 -13.29 -5.18
C LYS A 167 -14.95 -12.14 -4.82
N ALA A 168 -13.94 -12.41 -3.99
CA ALA A 168 -12.96 -11.40 -3.61
C ALA A 168 -12.14 -10.92 -4.81
N LEU A 169 -11.72 -11.85 -5.70
CA LEU A 169 -10.92 -11.56 -6.88
C LEU A 169 -11.72 -11.00 -8.07
N ALA A 170 -13.05 -10.99 -8.00
CA ALA A 170 -13.92 -10.60 -9.13
C ALA A 170 -13.69 -9.16 -9.64
N GLY A 171 -13.16 -8.27 -8.78
CA GLY A 171 -12.82 -6.90 -9.14
C GLY A 171 -11.49 -6.74 -9.92
N ASN A 172 -10.71 -7.82 -10.06
CA ASN A 172 -9.42 -7.81 -10.73
C ASN A 172 -9.53 -8.43 -12.13
N LEU A 173 -9.11 -7.69 -13.16
CA LEU A 173 -9.19 -8.13 -14.56
C LEU A 173 -7.84 -8.67 -15.05
N CYS A 174 -7.87 -9.89 -15.60
CA CYS A 174 -6.74 -10.49 -16.30
C CYS A 174 -7.09 -10.76 -17.75
N ARG A 175 -6.38 -10.11 -18.68
CA ARG A 175 -6.62 -10.32 -20.13
C ARG A 175 -5.98 -11.63 -20.63
N CYS A 176 -5.00 -12.15 -19.94
CA CYS A 176 -4.37 -13.44 -20.26
C CYS A 176 -5.19 -14.65 -19.81
N GLY A 177 -6.16 -14.47 -18.92
CA GLY A 177 -7.10 -15.51 -18.51
C GLY A 177 -6.63 -16.45 -17.41
N THR A 178 -5.67 -16.03 -16.56
CA THR A 178 -5.09 -16.85 -15.50
C THR A 178 -5.95 -16.94 -14.22
N TYR A 179 -7.27 -16.77 -14.31
CA TYR A 179 -8.18 -16.79 -13.16
C TYR A 179 -8.16 -18.10 -12.34
N PRO A 180 -8.20 -19.29 -12.99
CA PRO A 180 -8.20 -20.54 -12.21
C PRO A 180 -6.92 -20.73 -11.40
N GLN A 181 -5.78 -20.26 -11.91
CA GLN A 181 -4.49 -20.32 -11.23
C GLN A 181 -4.47 -19.43 -10.00
N HIS A 182 -5.01 -18.22 -10.08
CA HIS A 182 -5.13 -17.32 -8.92
C HIS A 182 -5.94 -17.97 -7.79
N VAL A 183 -7.08 -18.59 -8.12
CA VAL A 183 -7.91 -19.26 -7.11
C VAL A 183 -7.15 -20.39 -6.42
N LYS A 184 -6.44 -21.24 -7.19
CA LYS A 184 -5.62 -22.33 -6.64
C LYS A 184 -4.52 -21.82 -5.72
N ALA A 185 -3.78 -20.79 -6.13
CA ALA A 185 -2.72 -20.22 -5.34
C ALA A 185 -3.22 -19.65 -3.99
N VAL A 186 -4.37 -19.00 -3.99
CA VAL A 186 -4.95 -18.43 -2.75
C VAL A 186 -5.41 -19.53 -1.80
N LEU A 187 -6.06 -20.58 -2.31
CA LEU A 187 -6.49 -21.70 -1.47
C LEU A 187 -5.31 -22.46 -0.86
N GLU A 188 -4.23 -22.65 -1.62
CA GLU A 188 -3.02 -23.30 -1.10
C GLU A 188 -2.31 -22.39 -0.09
N ALA A 189 -2.26 -21.08 -0.32
CA ALA A 189 -1.71 -20.13 0.66
C ALA A 189 -2.46 -20.18 1.99
N ALA A 190 -3.79 -20.27 1.96
CA ALA A 190 -4.60 -20.43 3.16
C ALA A 190 -4.20 -21.70 3.95
N GLN A 191 -3.99 -22.83 3.26
CA GLN A 191 -3.60 -24.09 3.88
C GLN A 191 -2.18 -24.03 4.48
N GLU A 192 -1.23 -23.43 3.77
CA GLU A 192 0.14 -23.27 4.27
C GLU A 192 0.17 -22.37 5.52
N MET A 193 -0.57 -21.25 5.51
CA MET A 193 -0.65 -20.34 6.66
C MET A 193 -1.30 -21.03 7.88
N ALA A 194 -2.33 -21.84 7.69
CA ALA A 194 -2.97 -22.59 8.78
C ALA A 194 -2.01 -23.62 9.40
N SER A 195 -1.21 -24.32 8.59
CA SER A 195 -0.25 -25.31 9.08
C SER A 195 0.89 -24.70 9.91
N VAL A 196 1.29 -23.46 9.62
CA VAL A 196 2.33 -22.75 10.38
C VAL A 196 1.80 -22.33 11.76
N SER A 197 0.56 -21.84 11.85
CA SER A 197 -0.04 -21.42 13.11
C SER A 197 -0.21 -22.58 14.11
N GLU A 198 -0.51 -23.79 13.64
CA GLU A 198 -0.63 -24.99 14.49
C GLU A 198 0.71 -25.45 15.08
N VAL A 199 1.83 -25.14 14.42
CA VAL A 199 3.19 -25.51 14.88
C VAL A 199 3.70 -24.53 15.95
N GLU A 200 3.26 -23.28 15.94
CA GLU A 200 3.68 -22.26 16.92
C GLU A 200 2.91 -22.34 18.25
N GLU A 201 1.73 -22.97 18.26
CA GLU A 201 0.88 -23.13 19.45
C GLU A 201 1.13 -24.48 20.21
N GLY A 202 1.94 -25.39 19.69
CA GLY A 202 2.25 -26.71 20.27
C GLY A 202 3.66 -26.80 20.82
#